data_a73697b6f289da6d4eebd552dee4f2e0
#
_entry.id   a73697b6f289da6d4eebd552dee4f2e0
#
_cell.length_a   1.000
_cell.length_b   1.000
_cell.length_c   1.000
_cell.angle_alpha   90.00
_cell.angle_beta   90.00
_cell.angle_gamma   90.00
#
_symmetry.space_group_name_H-M   'P 1'
#
loop_
_entity.id
_entity.type
_entity.pdbx_description
1 polymer ?
#
loop_
_entity_poly.entity_id
_entity_poly.type
_entity_poly.pdbx_seq_one_letter_code
_entity_poly.pdbx_strand_id
1 'polypeptide(L)'
;MKQACITVKNMTMAYGDFIIQKNLDFKINQGDIFIVMGGSGCGKSTLMMHLIGMLKPSKGNIFYGNENLWGSNVSNQRLLLNKTGVLFQSGALLSSMTVGENVALPISENTQLNNKNIQEIVEYKLALVGLAGFSDYYPSEISGGMQKRAGLARAMALDPEILFFDEPSAGLDPISSKLLDDLILSLRDNLNATIVMVTHELASIFAIGSNSVFLDPESKTMIAEGDPKKLLKTSKDERVIKFLSRSKKK
;
A
#
# COMPACT_ATOMS: atom_id res chain seq x y z
N MET A 1 9.24 5.18 21.68
CA MET A 1 9.49 4.45 20.41
C MET A 1 8.14 4.15 19.78
N LYS A 2 7.96 4.36 18.46
CA LYS A 2 6.72 3.94 17.76
C LYS A 2 6.60 2.41 17.83
N GLN A 3 5.37 1.91 18.02
CA GLN A 3 5.09 0.48 18.04
C GLN A 3 5.10 -0.08 16.61
N ALA A 4 5.76 -1.22 16.39
CA ALA A 4 5.72 -1.89 15.10
C ALA A 4 4.34 -2.54 14.88
N CYS A 5 3.66 -2.22 13.77
CA CYS A 5 2.41 -2.86 13.35
C CYS A 5 2.67 -4.07 12.45
N ILE A 6 3.72 -4.04 11.60
CA ILE A 6 4.17 -5.19 10.83
C ILE A 6 5.66 -5.43 11.11
N THR A 7 6.02 -6.70 11.33
CA THR A 7 7.42 -7.13 11.45
C THR A 7 7.67 -8.28 10.48
N VAL A 8 8.63 -8.09 9.60
CA VAL A 8 9.15 -9.13 8.70
C VAL A 8 10.42 -9.68 9.29
N LYS A 9 10.53 -11.02 9.42
CA LYS A 9 11.69 -11.70 10.00
C LYS A 9 12.23 -12.78 9.07
N ASN A 10 13.48 -12.62 8.66
CA ASN A 10 14.25 -13.57 7.85
C ASN A 10 13.45 -14.13 6.65
N MET A 11 12.68 -13.25 6.00
CA MET A 11 11.74 -13.65 4.96
C MET A 11 12.44 -13.89 3.63
N THR A 12 12.08 -14.99 2.96
CA THR A 12 12.49 -15.32 1.60
C THR A 12 11.26 -15.42 0.71
N MET A 13 11.27 -14.67 -0.38
CA MET A 13 10.26 -14.70 -1.45
C MET A 13 10.80 -15.53 -2.61
N ALA A 14 10.06 -16.55 -3.03
CA ALA A 14 10.45 -17.40 -4.15
C ALA A 14 9.23 -17.97 -4.87
N TYR A 15 9.39 -18.26 -6.16
CA TYR A 15 8.47 -19.09 -6.96
C TYR A 15 9.20 -20.38 -7.33
N GLY A 16 8.81 -21.50 -6.68
CA GLY A 16 9.59 -22.74 -6.74
C GLY A 16 11.03 -22.51 -6.29
N ASP A 17 11.99 -22.87 -7.14
CA ASP A 17 13.43 -22.68 -6.87
C ASP A 17 13.95 -21.26 -7.20
N PHE A 18 13.11 -20.43 -7.85
CA PHE A 18 13.52 -19.09 -8.23
C PHE A 18 13.35 -18.11 -7.06
N ILE A 19 14.48 -17.76 -6.42
CA ILE A 19 14.52 -16.77 -5.34
C ILE A 19 14.44 -15.36 -5.92
N ILE A 20 13.43 -14.58 -5.46
CA ILE A 20 13.25 -13.18 -5.80
C ILE A 20 14.02 -12.29 -4.81
N GLN A 21 13.77 -12.51 -3.50
CA GLN A 21 14.44 -11.83 -2.41
C GLN A 21 14.64 -12.80 -1.25
N LYS A 22 15.68 -12.60 -0.45
CA LYS A 22 16.02 -13.45 0.71
C LYS A 22 16.48 -12.61 1.89
N ASN A 23 16.36 -13.19 3.08
CA ASN A 23 16.85 -12.61 4.33
C ASN A 23 16.33 -11.17 4.53
N LEU A 24 15.03 -10.96 4.28
CA LEU A 24 14.39 -9.67 4.51
C LEU A 24 14.03 -9.55 6.00
N ASP A 25 14.56 -8.53 6.64
CA ASP A 25 14.31 -8.19 8.05
C ASP A 25 14.04 -6.69 8.16
N PHE A 26 12.80 -6.29 8.43
CA PHE A 26 12.44 -4.88 8.63
C PHE A 26 11.16 -4.74 9.45
N LYS A 27 10.87 -3.51 9.89
CA LYS A 27 9.68 -3.17 10.66
C LYS A 27 8.96 -1.99 10.05
N ILE A 28 7.65 -2.07 10.05
CA ILE A 28 6.74 -0.97 9.71
C ILE A 28 6.09 -0.53 11.02
N ASN A 29 6.27 0.75 11.38
CA ASN A 29 5.71 1.27 12.61
C ASN A 29 4.35 1.92 12.37
N GLN A 30 3.53 1.94 13.40
CA GLN A 30 2.23 2.58 13.35
C GLN A 30 2.36 4.07 12.97
N GLY A 31 1.52 4.52 12.03
CA GLY A 31 1.51 5.89 11.51
C GLY A 31 2.69 6.22 10.58
N ASP A 32 3.48 5.21 10.13
CA ASP A 32 4.46 5.42 9.07
C ASP A 32 3.77 5.50 7.70
N ILE A 33 4.36 6.27 6.78
CA ILE A 33 4.22 6.05 5.35
C ILE A 33 5.49 5.33 4.93
N PHE A 34 5.40 4.00 4.89
CA PHE A 34 6.52 3.10 4.61
C PHE A 34 6.63 2.84 3.12
N ILE A 35 7.75 3.21 2.52
CA ILE A 35 7.97 3.08 1.08
C ILE A 35 8.81 1.82 0.76
N VAL A 36 8.30 0.97 -0.11
CA VAL A 36 9.07 -0.12 -0.72
C VAL A 36 9.68 0.40 -2.01
N MET A 37 10.99 0.58 -2.01
CA MET A 37 11.77 1.11 -3.14
C MET A 37 12.63 0.04 -3.80
N GLY A 38 13.09 0.33 -5.01
CA GLY A 38 14.04 -0.51 -5.75
C GLY A 38 13.83 -0.45 -7.24
N GLY A 39 14.77 -1.01 -8.00
CA GLY A 39 14.71 -1.08 -9.45
C GLY A 39 13.53 -1.89 -9.98
N SER A 40 13.28 -1.83 -11.30
CA SER A 40 12.28 -2.69 -11.94
C SER A 40 12.65 -4.16 -11.74
N GLY A 41 11.64 -4.99 -11.47
CA GLY A 41 11.83 -6.44 -11.30
C GLY A 41 12.44 -6.88 -9.97
N CYS A 42 12.75 -5.98 -9.01
CA CYS A 42 13.33 -6.36 -7.72
C CYS A 42 12.33 -7.03 -6.75
N GLY A 43 11.05 -7.18 -7.12
CA GLY A 43 10.06 -7.90 -6.31
C GLY A 43 9.22 -7.03 -5.38
N LYS A 44 9.09 -5.71 -5.61
CA LYS A 44 8.27 -4.80 -4.78
C LYS A 44 6.81 -5.23 -4.65
N SER A 45 6.12 -5.43 -5.78
CA SER A 45 4.72 -5.91 -5.77
C SER A 45 4.61 -7.32 -5.21
N THR A 46 5.62 -8.17 -5.42
CA THR A 46 5.66 -9.50 -4.80
C THR A 46 5.80 -9.39 -3.27
N LEU A 47 6.65 -8.48 -2.77
CA LEU A 47 6.72 -8.22 -1.33
C LEU A 47 5.36 -7.77 -0.78
N MET A 48 4.70 -6.85 -1.48
CA MET A 48 3.36 -6.42 -1.08
C MET A 48 2.37 -7.59 -1.04
N MET A 49 2.37 -8.49 -2.05
CA MET A 49 1.51 -9.68 -2.05
C MET A 49 1.77 -10.60 -0.85
N HIS A 50 3.01 -10.70 -0.38
CA HIS A 50 3.31 -11.44 0.85
C HIS A 50 2.77 -10.72 2.09
N LEU A 51 2.94 -9.39 2.16
CA LEU A 51 2.45 -8.60 3.29
C LEU A 51 0.91 -8.63 3.40
N ILE A 52 0.18 -8.53 2.30
CA ILE A 52 -1.30 -8.62 2.30
C ILE A 52 -1.84 -10.05 2.37
N GLY A 53 -0.98 -11.06 2.60
CA GLY A 53 -1.40 -12.44 2.79
C GLY A 53 -1.87 -13.19 1.55
N MET A 54 -1.60 -12.66 0.33
CA MET A 54 -1.91 -13.37 -0.92
C MET A 54 -0.88 -14.43 -1.28
N LEU A 55 0.37 -14.25 -0.83
CA LEU A 55 1.45 -15.21 -1.05
C LEU A 55 2.11 -15.58 0.28
N LYS A 56 2.27 -16.88 0.52
CA LYS A 56 3.03 -17.37 1.67
C LYS A 56 4.54 -17.29 1.37
N PRO A 57 5.37 -16.74 2.28
CA PRO A 57 6.82 -16.75 2.08
C PRO A 57 7.37 -18.18 2.09
N SER A 58 8.42 -18.43 1.29
CA SER A 58 9.09 -19.74 1.26
C SER A 58 9.87 -20.02 2.54
N LYS A 59 10.38 -18.97 3.20
CA LYS A 59 11.03 -19.01 4.52
C LYS A 59 10.73 -17.73 5.28
N GLY A 60 10.89 -17.78 6.62
CA GLY A 60 10.71 -16.64 7.50
C GLY A 60 9.24 -16.38 7.84
N ASN A 61 8.98 -15.25 8.49
CA ASN A 61 7.68 -14.95 9.05
C ASN A 61 7.30 -13.48 8.87
N ILE A 62 6.00 -13.24 8.78
CA ILE A 62 5.37 -11.90 8.78
C ILE A 62 4.47 -11.84 10.01
N PHE A 63 4.68 -10.84 10.86
CA PHE A 63 3.87 -10.62 12.05
C PHE A 63 3.06 -9.33 11.90
N TYR A 64 1.80 -9.39 12.26
CA TYR A 64 0.93 -8.24 12.52
C TYR A 64 0.82 -8.07 14.03
N GLY A 65 1.46 -7.03 14.56
CA GLY A 65 1.70 -6.92 15.99
C GLY A 65 2.52 -8.12 16.49
N ASN A 66 1.90 -8.94 17.35
CA ASN A 66 2.51 -10.17 17.89
C ASN A 66 2.05 -11.45 17.17
N GLU A 67 1.11 -11.37 16.25
CA GLU A 67 0.50 -12.53 15.59
C GLU A 67 1.19 -12.84 14.27
N ASN A 68 1.63 -14.09 14.09
CA ASN A 68 2.21 -14.56 12.84
C ASN A 68 1.10 -14.78 11.80
N LEU A 69 1.14 -14.04 10.70
CA LEU A 69 0.15 -14.10 9.61
C LEU A 69 -0.06 -15.52 9.08
N TRP A 70 1.00 -16.33 9.00
CA TRP A 70 0.97 -17.68 8.44
C TRP A 70 1.07 -18.79 9.51
N GLY A 71 1.22 -18.41 10.77
CA GLY A 71 1.26 -19.33 11.90
C GLY A 71 -0.10 -19.61 12.53
N SER A 72 -1.11 -18.82 12.15
CA SER A 72 -2.47 -18.88 12.66
C SER A 72 -3.35 -19.74 11.76
N ASN A 73 -4.52 -20.16 12.28
CA ASN A 73 -5.57 -20.76 11.45
C ASN A 73 -6.18 -19.72 10.47
N VAL A 74 -6.90 -20.22 9.45
CA VAL A 74 -7.49 -19.36 8.40
C VAL A 74 -8.40 -18.26 8.98
N SER A 75 -9.13 -18.54 10.05
CA SER A 75 -10.03 -17.56 10.67
C SER A 75 -9.26 -16.40 11.28
N ASN A 76 -8.17 -16.66 12.00
CA ASN A 76 -7.32 -15.61 12.57
C ASN A 76 -6.60 -14.82 11.46
N GLN A 77 -6.13 -15.50 10.43
CA GLN A 77 -5.53 -14.83 9.27
C GLN A 77 -6.52 -13.84 8.64
N ARG A 78 -7.79 -14.26 8.44
CA ARG A 78 -8.85 -13.37 7.93
C ARG A 78 -9.09 -12.17 8.83
N LEU A 79 -9.12 -12.37 10.15
CA LEU A 79 -9.28 -11.26 11.12
C LEU A 79 -8.13 -10.24 11.05
N LEU A 80 -6.88 -10.71 10.86
CA LEU A 80 -5.73 -9.82 10.69
C LEU A 80 -5.84 -9.03 9.38
N LEU A 81 -6.23 -9.69 8.28
CA LEU A 81 -6.33 -9.07 6.97
C LEU A 81 -7.53 -8.13 6.83
N ASN A 82 -8.62 -8.32 7.59
CA ASN A 82 -9.76 -7.40 7.64
C ASN A 82 -9.36 -6.01 8.20
N LYS A 83 -8.22 -5.90 8.89
CA LYS A 83 -7.64 -4.63 9.34
C LYS A 83 -6.81 -3.93 8.26
N THR A 84 -6.79 -4.47 7.06
CA THR A 84 -6.01 -3.93 5.95
C THR A 84 -6.90 -3.54 4.78
N GLY A 85 -6.50 -2.49 4.07
CA GLY A 85 -7.11 -2.09 2.80
C GLY A 85 -6.06 -2.06 1.70
N VAL A 86 -6.45 -2.39 0.46
CA VAL A 86 -5.50 -2.49 -0.66
C VAL A 86 -5.98 -1.67 -1.84
N LEU A 87 -5.12 -0.78 -2.33
CA LEU A 87 -5.26 -0.08 -3.61
C LEU A 87 -4.23 -0.65 -4.59
N PHE A 88 -4.70 -1.38 -5.58
CA PHE A 88 -3.89 -1.87 -6.69
C PHE A 88 -3.65 -0.79 -7.75
N GLN A 89 -2.62 -0.94 -8.55
CA GLN A 89 -2.11 0.04 -9.52
C GLN A 89 -3.18 0.65 -10.44
N SER A 90 -4.14 -0.16 -10.93
CA SER A 90 -5.24 0.29 -11.80
C SER A 90 -6.52 0.67 -11.05
N GLY A 91 -6.48 0.76 -9.70
CA GLY A 91 -7.68 0.86 -8.86
C GLY A 91 -8.42 -0.47 -8.72
N ALA A 92 -8.30 -1.38 -9.68
CA ALA A 92 -8.93 -2.71 -9.74
C ALA A 92 -10.44 -2.69 -9.43
N LEU A 93 -11.14 -1.67 -9.92
CA LEU A 93 -12.60 -1.59 -9.81
C LEU A 93 -13.25 -2.66 -10.68
N LEU A 94 -14.34 -3.24 -10.18
CA LEU A 94 -15.18 -4.16 -10.93
C LEU A 94 -15.98 -3.34 -11.96
N SER A 95 -15.73 -3.59 -13.23
CA SER A 95 -16.33 -2.81 -14.34
C SER A 95 -17.84 -3.01 -14.49
N SER A 96 -18.36 -4.12 -13.96
CA SER A 96 -19.79 -4.45 -13.94
C SER A 96 -20.56 -3.81 -12.78
N MET A 97 -19.88 -3.12 -11.89
CA MET A 97 -20.43 -2.43 -10.72
C MET A 97 -20.23 -0.93 -10.84
N THR A 98 -21.14 -0.14 -10.29
CA THR A 98 -20.96 1.30 -10.15
C THR A 98 -19.82 1.61 -9.15
N VAL A 99 -19.42 2.86 -9.09
CA VAL A 99 -18.41 3.35 -8.13
C VAL A 99 -18.91 3.10 -6.69
N GLY A 100 -20.17 3.40 -6.42
CA GLY A 100 -20.77 3.15 -5.10
C GLY A 100 -20.81 1.67 -4.75
N GLU A 101 -21.23 0.81 -5.67
CA GLU A 101 -21.25 -0.65 -5.47
C GLU A 101 -19.85 -1.22 -5.23
N ASN A 102 -18.83 -0.71 -5.92
CA ASN A 102 -17.44 -1.09 -5.65
C ASN A 102 -17.01 -0.76 -4.22
N VAL A 103 -17.40 0.41 -3.71
CA VAL A 103 -17.08 0.82 -2.32
C VAL A 103 -17.94 0.06 -1.31
N ALA A 104 -19.19 -0.24 -1.64
CA ALA A 104 -20.11 -1.00 -0.78
C ALA A 104 -19.69 -2.46 -0.59
N LEU A 105 -19.07 -3.08 -1.60
CA LEU A 105 -18.76 -4.50 -1.63
C LEU A 105 -18.01 -5.01 -0.37
N PRO A 106 -16.87 -4.44 0.05
CA PRO A 106 -16.21 -4.90 1.26
C PRO A 106 -17.06 -4.72 2.52
N ILE A 107 -17.94 -3.72 2.59
CA ILE A 107 -18.82 -3.48 3.73
C ILE A 107 -19.88 -4.58 3.80
N SER A 108 -20.57 -4.86 2.69
CA SER A 108 -21.62 -5.87 2.62
C SER A 108 -21.11 -7.29 2.93
N GLU A 109 -19.87 -7.61 2.50
CA GLU A 109 -19.27 -8.93 2.70
C GLU A 109 -18.73 -9.15 4.14
N ASN A 110 -18.41 -8.07 4.87
CA ASN A 110 -17.75 -8.19 6.16
C ASN A 110 -18.55 -7.63 7.34
N THR A 111 -19.75 -7.09 7.10
CA THR A 111 -20.62 -6.52 8.16
C THR A 111 -22.05 -7.03 8.05
N GLN A 112 -22.84 -6.79 9.11
CA GLN A 112 -24.28 -7.07 9.15
C GLN A 112 -25.12 -5.78 8.99
N LEU A 113 -24.53 -4.73 8.40
CA LEU A 113 -25.22 -3.44 8.21
C LEU A 113 -26.33 -3.57 7.15
N ASN A 114 -27.43 -2.84 7.36
CA ASN A 114 -28.49 -2.74 6.38
C ASN A 114 -28.05 -1.84 5.19
N ASN A 115 -28.76 -1.94 4.06
CA ASN A 115 -28.42 -1.21 2.82
C ASN A 115 -28.38 0.32 3.02
N LYS A 116 -29.23 0.89 3.87
CA LYS A 116 -29.26 2.32 4.14
C LYS A 116 -27.95 2.78 4.79
N ASN A 117 -27.51 2.06 5.84
CA ASN A 117 -26.27 2.39 6.53
C ASN A 117 -25.05 2.18 5.64
N ILE A 118 -25.05 1.14 4.80
CA ILE A 118 -23.99 0.92 3.81
C ILE A 118 -23.92 2.10 2.84
N GLN A 119 -25.04 2.56 2.31
CA GLN A 119 -25.09 3.69 1.40
C GLN A 119 -24.55 4.98 2.06
N GLU A 120 -24.93 5.26 3.31
CA GLU A 120 -24.42 6.42 4.04
C GLU A 120 -22.88 6.37 4.22
N ILE A 121 -22.32 5.18 4.49
CA ILE A 121 -20.87 4.98 4.57
C ILE A 121 -20.23 5.18 3.18
N VAL A 122 -20.81 4.63 2.12
CA VAL A 122 -20.32 4.78 0.75
C VAL A 122 -20.23 6.25 0.35
N GLU A 123 -21.29 7.01 0.55
CA GLU A 123 -21.31 8.45 0.23
C GLU A 123 -20.24 9.20 1.03
N TYR A 124 -20.09 8.89 2.32
CA TYR A 124 -19.03 9.47 3.15
C TYR A 124 -17.63 9.13 2.62
N LYS A 125 -17.36 7.86 2.27
CA LYS A 125 -16.04 7.44 1.75
C LYS A 125 -15.74 8.07 0.39
N LEU A 126 -16.74 8.19 -0.48
CA LEU A 126 -16.60 8.88 -1.76
C LEU A 126 -16.34 10.37 -1.58
N ALA A 127 -17.01 11.02 -0.65
CA ALA A 127 -16.77 12.43 -0.33
C ALA A 127 -15.34 12.67 0.18
N LEU A 128 -14.79 11.77 1.02
CA LEU A 128 -13.42 11.87 1.52
C LEU A 128 -12.37 11.88 0.39
N VAL A 129 -12.63 11.20 -0.71
CA VAL A 129 -11.73 11.16 -1.88
C VAL A 129 -12.11 12.16 -2.97
N GLY A 130 -13.05 13.08 -2.69
CA GLY A 130 -13.50 14.10 -3.64
C GLY A 130 -14.32 13.54 -4.81
N LEU A 131 -15.13 12.51 -4.54
CA LEU A 131 -16.05 11.85 -5.49
C LEU A 131 -17.50 11.89 -5.01
N ALA A 132 -17.90 12.91 -4.24
CA ALA A 132 -19.30 13.13 -3.87
C ALA A 132 -20.17 13.25 -5.14
N GLY A 133 -21.28 12.53 -5.19
CA GLY A 133 -22.22 12.51 -6.32
C GLY A 133 -21.81 11.61 -7.49
N PHE A 134 -20.74 10.81 -7.36
CA PHE A 134 -20.29 9.87 -8.40
C PHE A 134 -20.63 8.40 -8.08
N SER A 135 -21.49 8.16 -7.10
CA SER A 135 -21.85 6.80 -6.63
C SER A 135 -22.45 5.94 -7.75
N ASP A 136 -23.31 6.52 -8.60
CA ASP A 136 -24.07 5.81 -9.64
C ASP A 136 -23.31 5.66 -10.96
N TYR A 137 -22.12 6.25 -11.09
CA TYR A 137 -21.30 6.16 -12.29
C TYR A 137 -20.57 4.81 -12.36
N TYR A 138 -20.42 4.28 -13.56
CA TYR A 138 -19.56 3.13 -13.81
C TYR A 138 -18.07 3.54 -13.93
N PRO A 139 -17.12 2.64 -13.64
CA PRO A 139 -15.69 2.93 -13.81
C PRO A 139 -15.34 3.47 -15.21
N SER A 140 -16.02 3.03 -16.27
CA SER A 140 -15.81 3.49 -17.65
C SER A 140 -16.24 4.93 -17.90
N GLU A 141 -17.07 5.51 -17.05
CA GLU A 141 -17.62 6.86 -17.21
C GLU A 141 -16.81 7.94 -16.46
N ILE A 142 -15.78 7.54 -15.72
CA ILE A 142 -14.92 8.43 -14.92
C ILE A 142 -13.48 8.37 -15.37
N SER A 143 -12.71 9.43 -15.10
CA SER A 143 -11.29 9.50 -15.46
C SER A 143 -10.44 8.47 -14.69
N GLY A 144 -9.25 8.12 -15.22
CA GLY A 144 -8.33 7.21 -14.54
C GLY A 144 -7.93 7.68 -13.13
N GLY A 145 -7.77 8.99 -12.92
CA GLY A 145 -7.52 9.56 -11.60
C GLY A 145 -8.73 9.40 -10.66
N MET A 146 -9.95 9.53 -11.17
CA MET A 146 -11.17 9.27 -10.40
C MET A 146 -11.30 7.78 -10.06
N GLN A 147 -10.98 6.89 -11.00
CA GLN A 147 -10.96 5.44 -10.74
C GLN A 147 -10.00 5.07 -9.60
N LYS A 148 -8.81 5.68 -9.55
CA LYS A 148 -7.86 5.46 -8.45
C LYS A 148 -8.39 5.97 -7.12
N ARG A 149 -9.03 7.14 -7.11
CA ARG A 149 -9.66 7.67 -5.89
C ARG A 149 -10.85 6.81 -5.43
N ALA A 150 -11.65 6.29 -6.36
CA ALA A 150 -12.71 5.33 -6.04
C ALA A 150 -12.13 4.01 -5.48
N GLY A 151 -11.05 3.49 -6.06
CA GLY A 151 -10.30 2.34 -5.53
C GLY A 151 -9.76 2.60 -4.11
N LEU A 152 -9.32 3.84 -3.84
CA LEU A 152 -8.90 4.26 -2.51
C LEU A 152 -10.09 4.30 -1.53
N ALA A 153 -11.25 4.85 -1.95
CA ALA A 153 -12.47 4.82 -1.13
C ALA A 153 -12.86 3.38 -0.77
N ARG A 154 -12.80 2.45 -1.73
CA ARG A 154 -13.03 1.02 -1.48
C ARG A 154 -12.01 0.42 -0.51
N ALA A 155 -10.73 0.74 -0.68
CA ALA A 155 -9.68 0.26 0.22
C ALA A 155 -9.90 0.74 1.67
N MET A 156 -10.53 1.90 1.86
CA MET A 156 -10.83 2.49 3.18
C MET A 156 -12.23 2.13 3.71
N ALA A 157 -13.01 1.36 3.00
CA ALA A 157 -14.42 1.16 3.29
C ALA A 157 -14.69 0.59 4.70
N LEU A 158 -13.78 -0.24 5.22
CA LEU A 158 -13.84 -0.86 6.55
C LEU A 158 -12.99 -0.15 7.61
N ASP A 159 -12.55 1.08 7.39
CA ASP A 159 -11.66 1.83 8.30
C ASP A 159 -10.41 1.04 8.73
N PRO A 160 -9.60 0.55 7.78
CA PRO A 160 -8.47 -0.31 8.07
C PRO A 160 -7.37 0.43 8.85
N GLU A 161 -6.66 -0.29 9.73
CA GLU A 161 -5.50 0.22 10.47
C GLU A 161 -4.28 0.40 9.54
N ILE A 162 -4.21 -0.39 8.45
CA ILE A 162 -3.09 -0.43 7.51
C ILE A 162 -3.61 -0.39 6.07
N LEU A 163 -3.06 0.52 5.27
CA LEU A 163 -3.37 0.67 3.85
C LEU A 163 -2.15 0.29 3.01
N PHE A 164 -2.37 -0.54 2.01
CA PHE A 164 -1.35 -0.96 1.03
C PHE A 164 -1.63 -0.33 -0.33
N PHE A 165 -0.66 0.35 -0.92
CA PHE A 165 -0.79 1.02 -2.21
C PHE A 165 0.28 0.51 -3.18
N ASP A 166 -0.15 -0.07 -4.30
CA ASP A 166 0.75 -0.49 -5.38
C ASP A 166 0.75 0.55 -6.49
N GLU A 167 1.83 1.32 -6.62
CA GLU A 167 2.04 2.35 -7.63
C GLU A 167 0.82 3.31 -7.79
N PRO A 168 0.35 3.95 -6.70
CA PRO A 168 -0.92 4.68 -6.70
C PRO A 168 -0.93 5.86 -7.66
N SER A 169 0.21 6.53 -7.87
CA SER A 169 0.36 7.68 -8.78
C SER A 169 0.72 7.30 -10.23
N ALA A 170 0.99 6.02 -10.52
CA ALA A 170 1.39 5.61 -11.86
C ALA A 170 0.36 6.01 -12.95
N GLY A 171 0.84 6.69 -14.01
CA GLY A 171 -0.01 7.16 -15.11
C GLY A 171 -0.87 8.38 -14.80
N LEU A 172 -0.72 9.02 -13.64
CA LEU A 172 -1.32 10.31 -13.36
C LEU A 172 -0.39 11.44 -13.84
N ASP A 173 -1.01 12.57 -14.20
CA ASP A 173 -0.28 13.81 -14.39
C ASP A 173 0.29 14.34 -13.06
N PRO A 174 1.29 15.25 -13.09
CA PRO A 174 1.95 15.74 -11.86
C PRO A 174 1.01 16.42 -10.86
N ILE A 175 -0.05 17.08 -11.33
CA ILE A 175 -1.01 17.76 -10.46
C ILE A 175 -1.88 16.72 -9.75
N SER A 176 -2.42 15.76 -10.50
CA SER A 176 -3.23 14.66 -9.96
C SER A 176 -2.41 13.77 -8.99
N SER A 177 -1.13 13.54 -9.30
CA SER A 177 -0.21 12.81 -8.42
C SER A 177 -0.02 13.53 -7.09
N LYS A 178 0.20 14.85 -7.13
CA LYS A 178 0.33 15.66 -5.92
C LYS A 178 -0.96 15.66 -5.07
N LEU A 179 -2.11 15.81 -5.71
CA LEU A 179 -3.41 15.75 -5.01
C LEU A 179 -3.62 14.40 -4.32
N LEU A 180 -3.16 13.31 -4.95
CA LEU A 180 -3.20 11.98 -4.34
C LEU A 180 -2.24 11.89 -3.14
N ASP A 181 -1.03 12.43 -3.24
CA ASP A 181 -0.08 12.50 -2.13
C ASP A 181 -0.65 13.29 -0.94
N ASP A 182 -1.27 14.44 -1.20
CA ASP A 182 -1.93 15.26 -0.16
C ASP A 182 -3.09 14.50 0.51
N LEU A 183 -3.87 13.74 -0.28
CA LEU A 183 -4.92 12.88 0.24
C LEU A 183 -4.33 11.76 1.12
N ILE A 184 -3.26 11.10 0.69
CA ILE A 184 -2.55 10.06 1.46
C ILE A 184 -2.06 10.60 2.81
N LEU A 185 -1.47 11.82 2.83
CA LEU A 185 -1.07 12.49 4.05
C LEU A 185 -2.27 12.75 4.98
N SER A 186 -3.37 13.25 4.41
CA SER A 186 -4.60 13.51 5.17
C SER A 186 -5.17 12.23 5.81
N LEU A 187 -5.13 11.10 5.10
CA LEU A 187 -5.58 9.81 5.64
C LEU A 187 -4.70 9.35 6.81
N ARG A 188 -3.36 9.46 6.67
CA ARG A 188 -2.45 9.14 7.77
C ARG A 188 -2.73 10.01 9.00
N ASP A 189 -2.87 11.32 8.80
CA ASP A 189 -2.95 12.27 9.91
C ASP A 189 -4.33 12.24 10.59
N ASN A 190 -5.42 12.11 9.83
CA ASN A 190 -6.78 12.16 10.35
C ASN A 190 -7.28 10.80 10.85
N LEU A 191 -6.86 9.70 10.21
CA LEU A 191 -7.29 8.34 10.57
C LEU A 191 -6.23 7.57 11.36
N ASN A 192 -5.07 8.18 11.62
CA ASN A 192 -3.91 7.52 12.24
C ASN A 192 -3.53 6.19 11.51
N ALA A 193 -3.78 6.14 10.20
CA ALA A 193 -3.54 4.97 9.38
C ALA A 193 -2.03 4.78 9.14
N THR A 194 -1.60 3.53 9.12
CA THR A 194 -0.27 3.15 8.63
C THR A 194 -0.36 2.88 7.14
N ILE A 195 0.56 3.41 6.35
CA ILE A 195 0.54 3.25 4.89
C ILE A 195 1.80 2.54 4.43
N VAL A 196 1.62 1.51 3.62
CA VAL A 196 2.71 0.78 2.95
C VAL A 196 2.56 1.01 1.46
N MET A 197 3.50 1.69 0.85
CA MET A 197 3.41 2.08 -0.55
C MET A 197 4.57 1.53 -1.37
N VAL A 198 4.24 0.84 -2.45
CA VAL A 198 5.19 0.51 -3.52
C VAL A 198 5.16 1.64 -4.52
N THR A 199 6.29 2.30 -4.76
CA THR A 199 6.40 3.32 -5.81
C THR A 199 7.85 3.52 -6.27
N HIS A 200 7.99 4.00 -7.49
CA HIS A 200 9.25 4.48 -8.05
C HIS A 200 9.23 6.00 -8.33
N GLU A 201 8.13 6.66 -8.01
CA GLU A 201 7.97 8.12 -8.16
C GLU A 201 8.72 8.87 -7.07
N LEU A 202 9.88 9.43 -7.42
CA LEU A 202 10.75 10.12 -6.46
C LEU A 202 10.07 11.33 -5.81
N ALA A 203 9.21 12.03 -6.53
CA ALA A 203 8.46 13.16 -5.99
C ALA A 203 7.63 12.73 -4.76
N SER A 204 6.82 11.67 -4.91
CA SER A 204 6.01 11.11 -3.82
C SER A 204 6.90 10.52 -2.70
N ILE A 205 7.96 9.77 -3.06
CA ILE A 205 8.90 9.20 -2.07
C ILE A 205 9.42 10.29 -1.13
N PHE A 206 9.87 11.42 -1.69
CA PHE A 206 10.40 12.52 -0.88
C PHE A 206 9.32 13.40 -0.25
N ALA A 207 8.14 13.53 -0.87
CA ALA A 207 7.06 14.33 -0.32
C ALA A 207 6.50 13.70 0.96
N ILE A 208 6.11 12.42 0.89
CA ILE A 208 5.28 11.78 1.91
C ILE A 208 5.95 10.62 2.65
N GLY A 209 7.01 9.99 2.11
CA GLY A 209 7.69 8.85 2.76
C GLY A 209 8.34 9.23 4.09
N SER A 210 8.02 8.50 5.16
CA SER A 210 8.61 8.67 6.49
C SER A 210 9.65 7.61 6.82
N ASN A 211 9.51 6.42 6.24
CA ASN A 211 10.42 5.28 6.38
C ASN A 211 10.40 4.47 5.09
N SER A 212 11.39 3.62 4.86
CA SER A 212 11.48 2.86 3.61
C SER A 212 12.39 1.66 3.70
N VAL A 213 12.24 0.75 2.74
CA VAL A 213 13.18 -0.33 2.45
C VAL A 213 13.58 -0.28 0.97
N PHE A 214 14.86 -0.49 0.68
CA PHE A 214 15.36 -0.58 -0.70
C PHE A 214 15.71 -2.02 -1.05
N LEU A 215 14.97 -2.60 -2.00
CA LEU A 215 15.21 -3.94 -2.52
C LEU A 215 16.16 -3.90 -3.72
N ASP A 216 17.18 -4.74 -3.68
CA ASP A 216 18.14 -4.85 -4.78
C ASP A 216 17.95 -6.15 -5.57
N PRO A 217 17.82 -6.09 -6.90
CA PRO A 217 17.61 -7.29 -7.72
C PRO A 217 18.88 -8.16 -7.87
N GLU A 218 20.07 -7.58 -7.73
CA GLU A 218 21.34 -8.30 -7.92
C GLU A 218 21.71 -9.13 -6.68
N SER A 219 21.75 -8.49 -5.51
CA SER A 219 22.04 -9.19 -4.25
C SER A 219 20.85 -9.99 -3.75
N LYS A 220 19.66 -9.75 -4.32
CA LYS A 220 18.38 -10.37 -3.93
C LYS A 220 18.10 -10.22 -2.43
N THR A 221 18.33 -9.02 -1.91
CA THR A 221 18.03 -8.68 -0.50
C THR A 221 17.77 -7.18 -0.37
N MET A 222 17.36 -6.76 0.82
CA MET A 222 17.31 -5.34 1.15
C MET A 222 18.73 -4.80 1.41
N ILE A 223 19.04 -3.63 0.88
CA ILE A 223 20.37 -3.00 1.02
C ILE A 223 20.33 -1.67 1.78
N ALA A 224 19.15 -1.12 2.04
CA ALA A 224 18.98 0.05 2.87
C ALA A 224 17.60 0.05 3.53
N GLU A 225 17.52 0.63 4.73
CA GLU A 225 16.29 0.89 5.48
C GLU A 225 16.37 2.27 6.12
N GLY A 226 15.26 3.01 6.16
CA GLY A 226 15.16 4.30 6.84
C GLY A 226 14.42 5.37 6.06
N ASP A 227 14.43 6.59 6.58
CA ASP A 227 13.84 7.77 5.94
C ASP A 227 14.53 8.05 4.58
N PRO A 228 13.79 8.09 3.46
CA PRO A 228 14.36 8.32 2.13
C PRO A 228 15.21 9.60 2.03
N LYS A 229 14.81 10.67 2.73
CA LYS A 229 15.55 11.94 2.75
C LYS A 229 16.89 11.81 3.44
N LYS A 230 16.94 10.99 4.51
CA LYS A 230 18.18 10.69 5.22
C LYS A 230 19.04 9.72 4.40
N LEU A 231 18.45 8.68 3.81
CA LEU A 231 19.18 7.72 2.98
C LEU A 231 19.90 8.40 1.80
N LEU A 232 19.29 9.40 1.16
CA LEU A 232 19.94 10.17 0.09
C LEU A 232 21.24 10.86 0.55
N LYS A 233 21.32 11.23 1.85
CA LYS A 233 22.48 11.96 2.40
C LYS A 233 23.51 11.05 3.07
N THR A 234 23.08 9.93 3.64
CA THR A 234 23.89 9.10 4.53
C THR A 234 24.20 7.71 4.00
N SER A 235 23.48 7.24 2.99
CA SER A 235 23.75 5.93 2.40
C SER A 235 25.17 5.89 1.81
N LYS A 236 25.87 4.76 2.02
CA LYS A 236 27.16 4.46 1.40
C LYS A 236 27.02 3.59 0.16
N ASP A 237 25.83 3.04 -0.09
CA ASP A 237 25.57 2.20 -1.25
C ASP A 237 25.23 3.08 -2.47
N GLU A 238 26.06 3.00 -3.50
CA GLU A 238 25.92 3.80 -4.72
C GLU A 238 24.59 3.54 -5.45
N ARG A 239 24.04 2.33 -5.37
CA ARG A 239 22.77 1.96 -6.01
C ARG A 239 21.61 2.75 -5.39
N VAL A 240 21.60 2.87 -4.07
CA VAL A 240 20.62 3.66 -3.31
C VAL A 240 20.75 5.14 -3.67
N ILE A 241 21.98 5.68 -3.64
CA ILE A 241 22.24 7.08 -4.00
C ILE A 241 21.81 7.36 -5.44
N LYS A 242 22.23 6.51 -6.40
CA LYS A 242 21.88 6.64 -7.82
C LYS A 242 20.37 6.60 -8.05
N PHE A 243 19.65 5.75 -7.34
CA PHE A 243 18.20 5.69 -7.42
C PHE A 243 17.56 6.98 -6.90
N LEU A 244 17.91 7.41 -5.68
CA LEU A 244 17.32 8.57 -5.02
C LEU A 244 17.76 9.91 -5.62
N SER A 245 18.91 9.99 -6.32
CA SER A 245 19.40 11.23 -6.95
C SER A 245 18.85 11.48 -8.35
N ARG A 246 18.12 10.55 -8.95
CA ARG A 246 17.56 10.73 -10.32
C ARG A 246 16.67 11.95 -10.48
N SER A 247 16.06 12.43 -9.38
CA SER A 247 15.27 13.67 -9.38
C SER A 247 16.11 14.96 -9.51
N LYS A 248 17.45 14.89 -9.33
CA LYS A 248 18.33 16.08 -9.35
C LYS A 248 18.98 16.36 -10.71
N LYS A 249 18.72 15.52 -11.72
CA LYS A 249 19.17 15.75 -13.10
C LYS A 249 18.02 16.36 -13.92
N LYS A 250 17.74 17.64 -13.68
CA LYS A 250 17.13 18.57 -14.64
C LYS A 250 17.72 19.96 -14.37
#